data_59459f0dfcfa959769cef8286830ca71
#
_entry.id   59459f0dfcfa959769cef8286830ca71
#
_cell.length_a   1.000
_cell.length_b   1.000
_cell.length_c   1.000
_cell.angle_alpha   90.00
_cell.angle_beta   90.00
_cell.angle_gamma   90.00
#
_symmetry.space_group_name_H-M   'P 1'
#
loop_
_entity.id
_entity.type
_entity.pdbx_description
1 polymer ?
#
loop_
_entity_poly.entity_id
_entity_poly.type
_entity_poly.pdbx_seq_one_letter_code
_entity_poly.pdbx_strand_id
1 'polypeptide(L)'
;MSNARNIADSNLDDLIVDNIYLGGTGAANKLDDYEEGTWTPTYGMTGSAATITHLTQTGYYRKVGSTVWIWGRINTNGWSGGSGNVVVNGLPFTASGASSLFGSVHFSYVNAFGTNSFPSAAYIATGGDRFQPIKLPSSDGRSGANTPVFTSDMSNVNFGNDLIFAGSYIPS
;
A
#
# COMPACT_ATOMS: atom_id res chain seq x y z
N MET A 1 22.78 -8.64 -42.88
CA MET A 1 22.88 -7.27 -42.33
C MET A 1 22.58 -7.41 -40.87
N SER A 2 23.46 -6.98 -39.98
CA SER A 2 23.29 -7.21 -38.53
C SER A 2 22.23 -6.27 -37.95
N ASN A 3 21.41 -6.78 -37.02
CA ASN A 3 20.40 -6.02 -36.29
C ASN A 3 20.95 -4.78 -35.55
N ALA A 4 22.28 -4.69 -35.42
CA ALA A 4 22.96 -3.55 -34.79
C ALA A 4 22.86 -2.24 -35.60
N ARG A 5 22.69 -2.30 -36.93
CA ARG A 5 22.51 -1.09 -37.74
C ARG A 5 21.12 -0.47 -37.59
N ASN A 6 20.10 -1.28 -37.38
CA ASN A 6 18.74 -0.78 -37.25
C ASN A 6 18.51 -0.03 -35.93
N ILE A 7 19.34 -0.30 -34.91
CA ILE A 7 19.27 0.42 -33.62
C ILE A 7 20.02 1.75 -33.71
N ALA A 8 21.10 1.84 -34.50
CA ALA A 8 21.88 3.06 -34.65
C ALA A 8 21.18 4.15 -35.51
N ASP A 9 20.27 3.73 -36.41
CA ASP A 9 19.51 4.62 -37.29
C ASP A 9 18.12 4.98 -36.73
N SER A 10 17.68 4.32 -35.64
CA SER A 10 16.43 4.66 -34.96
C SER A 10 16.66 5.81 -33.97
N ASN A 11 15.81 6.82 -34.07
CA ASN A 11 15.73 7.86 -33.06
C ASN A 11 15.29 7.18 -31.73
N LEU A 12 16.21 7.01 -30.79
CA LEU A 12 15.99 6.28 -29.53
C LEU A 12 15.09 7.03 -28.53
N ASP A 13 14.53 8.18 -28.93
CA ASP A 13 13.65 8.98 -28.07
C ASP A 13 12.33 8.25 -27.73
N ASP A 14 11.93 7.26 -28.58
CA ASP A 14 10.73 6.41 -28.35
C ASP A 14 11.02 4.95 -28.74
N LEU A 15 11.97 4.32 -28.06
CA LEU A 15 12.19 2.88 -28.24
C LEU A 15 11.06 2.08 -27.57
N ILE A 16 10.08 1.68 -28.37
CA ILE A 16 9.03 0.76 -27.91
C ILE A 16 9.56 -0.68 -28.11
N VAL A 17 9.72 -1.39 -27.02
CA VAL A 17 10.11 -2.80 -27.00
C VAL A 17 9.05 -3.62 -26.27
N ASP A 18 8.63 -4.72 -26.86
CA ASP A 18 7.65 -5.62 -26.22
C ASP A 18 8.24 -6.30 -24.98
N ASN A 19 9.55 -6.49 -24.96
CA ASN A 19 10.23 -7.21 -23.89
C ASN A 19 11.68 -6.74 -23.71
N ILE A 20 12.06 -6.56 -22.45
CA ILE A 20 13.47 -6.37 -22.06
C ILE A 20 13.92 -7.62 -21.31
N TYR A 21 14.99 -8.25 -21.74
CA TYR A 21 15.61 -9.39 -21.07
C TYR A 21 16.88 -8.95 -20.34
N LEU A 22 16.95 -9.22 -19.05
CA LEU A 22 18.07 -8.88 -18.19
C LEU A 22 18.85 -10.14 -17.80
N GLY A 23 20.02 -10.34 -18.39
CA GLY A 23 20.93 -11.43 -18.05
C GLY A 23 20.73 -12.75 -18.80
N GLY A 24 19.76 -12.85 -19.72
CA GLY A 24 19.52 -14.05 -20.52
C GLY A 24 18.17 -14.03 -21.22
N THR A 25 17.93 -14.92 -22.19
CA THR A 25 16.71 -14.94 -23.01
C THR A 25 15.59 -15.82 -22.44
N GLY A 26 15.78 -16.41 -21.25
CA GLY A 26 14.76 -17.21 -20.58
C GLY A 26 13.65 -16.34 -20.00
N ALA A 27 12.44 -16.92 -19.87
CA ALA A 27 11.26 -16.22 -19.34
C ALA A 27 11.49 -15.58 -17.93
N ALA A 28 12.34 -16.19 -17.12
CA ALA A 28 12.69 -15.66 -15.79
C ALA A 28 13.52 -14.35 -15.83
N ASN A 29 14.09 -14.01 -16.98
CA ASN A 29 14.91 -12.80 -17.17
C ASN A 29 14.12 -11.68 -17.89
N LYS A 30 12.86 -11.91 -18.18
CA LYS A 30 12.00 -10.98 -18.87
C LYS A 30 11.50 -9.90 -17.88
N LEU A 31 11.77 -8.63 -18.20
CA LEU A 31 11.13 -7.49 -17.57
C LEU A 31 10.02 -7.00 -18.51
N ASP A 32 8.80 -7.44 -18.30
CA ASP A 32 7.66 -7.21 -19.17
C ASP A 32 6.49 -6.48 -18.52
N ASP A 33 6.66 -6.08 -17.27
CA ASP A 33 5.58 -5.47 -16.50
C ASP A 33 6.13 -4.30 -15.67
N TYR A 34 6.10 -3.11 -16.26
CA TYR A 34 6.37 -1.85 -15.56
C TYR A 34 5.15 -0.96 -15.66
N GLU A 35 4.64 -0.55 -14.51
CA GLU A 35 3.52 0.37 -14.42
C GLU A 35 3.71 1.30 -13.23
N GLU A 36 3.37 2.56 -13.39
CA GLU A 36 3.32 3.53 -12.31
C GLU A 36 2.07 4.40 -12.41
N GLY A 37 1.62 4.88 -11.28
CA GLY A 37 0.43 5.71 -11.25
C GLY A 37 0.08 6.19 -9.85
N THR A 38 -1.14 6.68 -9.75
CA THR A 38 -1.73 7.16 -8.50
C THR A 38 -2.92 6.31 -8.09
N TRP A 39 -3.20 6.30 -6.79
CA TRP A 39 -4.38 5.66 -6.23
C TRP A 39 -4.92 6.49 -5.07
N THR A 40 -6.16 6.23 -4.67
CA THR A 40 -6.83 6.98 -3.61
C THR A 40 -7.00 6.10 -2.38
N PRO A 41 -6.11 6.20 -1.38
CA PRO A 41 -6.30 5.52 -0.11
C PRO A 41 -7.56 6.01 0.58
N THR A 42 -8.37 5.09 1.10
CA THR A 42 -9.62 5.42 1.78
C THR A 42 -9.73 4.64 3.07
N TYR A 43 -9.91 5.32 4.20
CA TYR A 43 -10.22 4.63 5.45
C TYR A 43 -11.53 3.87 5.36
N GLY A 44 -11.56 2.68 5.91
CA GLY A 44 -12.73 1.84 6.04
C GLY A 44 -12.67 0.98 7.29
N MET A 45 -13.65 0.14 7.49
CA MET A 45 -13.75 -0.78 8.63
C MET A 45 -14.23 -2.15 8.18
N THR A 46 -13.93 -3.14 9.03
CA THR A 46 -14.37 -4.52 8.79
C THR A 46 -15.80 -4.79 9.28
N GLY A 47 -16.36 -3.91 10.10
CA GLY A 47 -17.74 -3.97 10.61
C GLY A 47 -18.64 -2.93 9.95
N SER A 48 -19.43 -2.21 10.76
CA SER A 48 -20.30 -1.15 10.24
C SER A 48 -19.52 0.07 9.78
N ALA A 49 -20.02 0.77 8.76
CA ALA A 49 -19.38 1.96 8.22
C ALA A 49 -19.35 3.11 9.24
N ALA A 50 -18.28 3.91 9.21
CA ALA A 50 -18.21 5.21 9.87
C ALA A 50 -18.56 6.33 8.89
N THR A 51 -18.91 7.49 9.44
CA THR A 51 -18.91 8.74 8.68
C THR A 51 -17.51 9.35 8.77
N ILE A 52 -16.83 9.46 7.65
CA ILE A 52 -15.44 9.92 7.58
C ILE A 52 -15.36 11.12 6.63
N THR A 53 -14.78 12.20 7.09
CA THR A 53 -14.39 13.33 6.25
C THR A 53 -12.89 13.26 6.04
N HIS A 54 -12.45 12.82 4.87
CA HIS A 54 -11.05 12.81 4.50
C HIS A 54 -10.57 14.23 4.16
N LEU A 55 -9.33 14.54 4.51
CA LEU A 55 -8.67 15.79 4.18
C LEU A 55 -7.57 15.57 3.13
N THR A 56 -6.79 14.49 3.29
CA THR A 56 -5.77 14.07 2.33
C THR A 56 -5.98 12.61 1.99
N GLN A 57 -5.97 12.29 0.70
CA GLN A 57 -6.05 10.95 0.14
C GLN A 57 -5.13 10.88 -1.06
N THR A 58 -3.84 10.72 -0.84
CA THR A 58 -2.83 10.72 -1.90
C THR A 58 -2.03 9.44 -1.83
N GLY A 59 -2.04 8.68 -2.90
CA GLY A 59 -1.28 7.45 -3.04
C GLY A 59 -0.60 7.39 -4.41
N TYR A 60 0.58 6.80 -4.42
CA TYR A 60 1.38 6.52 -5.60
C TYR A 60 1.76 5.05 -5.58
N TYR A 61 1.95 4.48 -6.75
CA TYR A 61 2.47 3.11 -6.87
C TYR A 61 3.45 2.98 -8.02
N ARG A 62 4.25 1.94 -7.91
CA ARG A 62 5.09 1.43 -9.00
C ARG A 62 5.06 -0.09 -8.96
N LYS A 63 4.77 -0.69 -10.11
CA LYS A 63 4.83 -2.13 -10.33
C LYS A 63 6.02 -2.44 -11.20
N VAL A 64 6.82 -3.42 -10.81
CA VAL A 64 7.91 -3.95 -11.63
C VAL A 64 7.87 -5.46 -11.52
N GLY A 65 7.54 -6.11 -12.62
CA GLY A 65 7.30 -7.55 -12.63
C GLY A 65 6.22 -7.95 -11.61
N SER A 66 6.55 -8.86 -10.72
CA SER A 66 5.63 -9.39 -9.70
C SER A 66 5.59 -8.59 -8.39
N THR A 67 6.13 -7.37 -8.34
CA THR A 67 6.15 -6.59 -7.09
C THR A 67 5.52 -5.22 -7.30
N VAL A 68 4.62 -4.86 -6.40
CA VAL A 68 4.03 -3.52 -6.31
C VAL A 68 4.59 -2.81 -5.08
N TRP A 69 5.15 -1.63 -5.29
CA TRP A 69 5.48 -0.67 -4.23
C TRP A 69 4.40 0.39 -4.16
N ILE A 70 4.01 0.74 -2.94
CA ILE A 70 3.04 1.79 -2.66
C ILE A 70 3.63 2.80 -1.67
N TRP A 71 3.24 4.05 -1.79
CA TRP A 71 3.48 5.09 -0.80
C TRP A 71 2.40 6.15 -0.87
N GLY A 72 2.21 6.88 0.21
CA GLY A 72 1.15 7.88 0.24
C GLY A 72 0.91 8.51 1.60
N ARG A 73 -0.12 9.33 1.64
CA ARG A 73 -0.63 9.95 2.86
C ARG A 73 -2.14 9.91 2.89
N ILE A 74 -2.68 9.64 4.07
CA ILE A 74 -4.11 9.72 4.35
C ILE A 74 -4.31 10.37 5.72
N ASN A 75 -5.22 11.32 5.80
CA ASN A 75 -5.69 11.86 7.08
C ASN A 75 -7.14 12.31 7.00
N THR A 76 -7.72 12.63 8.16
CA THR A 76 -9.13 12.98 8.28
C THR A 76 -9.32 14.36 8.89
N ASN A 77 -10.46 14.99 8.56
CA ASN A 77 -10.98 16.18 9.22
C ASN A 77 -12.19 15.86 10.12
N GLY A 78 -12.58 14.60 10.21
CA GLY A 78 -13.68 14.14 11.02
C GLY A 78 -13.87 12.65 10.94
N TRP A 79 -14.26 12.04 12.07
CA TRP A 79 -14.56 10.63 12.20
C TRP A 79 -15.71 10.42 13.18
N SER A 80 -16.73 9.68 12.80
CA SER A 80 -17.85 9.37 13.68
C SER A 80 -18.43 7.99 13.40
N GLY A 81 -18.65 7.23 14.46
CA GLY A 81 -19.24 5.90 14.39
C GLY A 81 -18.34 4.83 13.80
N GLY A 82 -18.96 3.81 13.26
CA GLY A 82 -18.29 2.62 12.72
C GLY A 82 -17.97 1.57 13.78
N SER A 83 -17.62 0.37 13.32
CA SER A 83 -17.20 -0.72 14.21
C SER A 83 -16.20 -1.65 13.51
N GLY A 84 -15.45 -2.39 14.33
CA GLY A 84 -14.46 -3.35 13.85
C GLY A 84 -13.08 -2.76 13.65
N ASN A 85 -12.27 -3.46 12.87
CA ASN A 85 -10.91 -3.05 12.58
C ASN A 85 -10.88 -1.95 11.51
N VAL A 86 -10.01 -0.99 11.69
CA VAL A 86 -9.72 0.02 10.66
C VAL A 86 -8.85 -0.59 9.56
N VAL A 87 -9.19 -0.25 8.34
CA VAL A 87 -8.44 -0.64 7.14
C VAL A 87 -8.22 0.57 6.24
N VAL A 88 -7.24 0.50 5.35
CA VAL A 88 -7.07 1.46 4.26
C VAL A 88 -7.28 0.71 2.96
N ASN A 89 -8.37 1.03 2.29
CA ASN A 89 -8.83 0.41 1.05
C ASN A 89 -8.25 1.10 -0.18
N GLY A 90 -8.42 0.45 -1.34
CA GLY A 90 -8.18 1.03 -2.65
C GLY A 90 -6.77 0.78 -3.16
N LEU A 91 -6.10 -0.30 -2.73
CA LEU A 91 -4.83 -0.71 -3.33
C LEU A 91 -4.95 -0.78 -4.86
N PRO A 92 -3.90 -0.38 -5.60
CA PRO A 92 -3.94 -0.33 -7.07
C PRO A 92 -4.16 -1.69 -7.73
N PHE A 93 -3.73 -2.76 -7.05
CA PHE A 93 -3.93 -4.15 -7.47
C PHE A 93 -4.35 -5.00 -6.29
N THR A 94 -5.16 -6.01 -6.54
CA THR A 94 -5.47 -7.04 -5.54
C THR A 94 -4.20 -7.81 -5.18
N ALA A 95 -3.96 -8.03 -3.92
CA ALA A 95 -2.82 -8.84 -3.46
C ALA A 95 -3.00 -10.31 -3.87
N SER A 96 -1.90 -11.01 -4.09
CA SER A 96 -1.90 -12.44 -4.41
C SER A 96 -2.69 -13.25 -3.39
N GLY A 97 -3.52 -14.19 -3.88
CA GLY A 97 -4.26 -15.14 -3.05
C GLY A 97 -3.41 -16.30 -2.53
N ALA A 98 -2.12 -16.39 -2.91
CA ALA A 98 -1.26 -17.47 -2.46
C ALA A 98 -1.02 -17.36 -0.95
N SER A 99 -1.19 -18.48 -0.24
CA SER A 99 -1.02 -18.52 1.20
C SER A 99 0.40 -18.10 1.61
N SER A 100 0.50 -17.33 2.68
CA SER A 100 1.75 -16.80 3.23
C SER A 100 2.42 -15.65 2.46
N LEU A 101 1.86 -15.17 1.36
CA LEU A 101 2.34 -13.98 0.65
C LEU A 101 1.67 -12.70 1.17
N PHE A 102 1.96 -12.35 2.41
CA PHE A 102 1.50 -11.09 2.99
C PHE A 102 2.38 -9.93 2.52
N GLY A 103 1.73 -8.81 2.14
CA GLY A 103 2.44 -7.55 1.96
C GLY A 103 2.68 -6.85 3.29
N SER A 104 3.63 -5.93 3.30
CA SER A 104 3.97 -5.13 4.47
C SER A 104 3.87 -3.64 4.18
N VAL A 105 3.41 -2.88 5.18
CA VAL A 105 3.37 -1.41 5.13
C VAL A 105 3.97 -0.87 6.41
N HIS A 106 4.87 0.08 6.28
CA HIS A 106 5.45 0.82 7.40
C HIS A 106 4.95 2.26 7.38
N PHE A 107 4.96 2.90 8.54
CA PHE A 107 4.58 4.29 8.72
C PHE A 107 5.80 5.13 9.05
N SER A 108 6.09 6.11 8.22
CA SER A 108 7.13 7.11 8.47
C SER A 108 6.61 8.28 9.33
N TYR A 109 5.29 8.44 9.39
CA TYR A 109 4.64 9.44 10.23
C TYR A 109 3.28 8.94 10.68
N VAL A 110 2.99 9.12 11.98
CA VAL A 110 1.71 8.78 12.60
C VAL A 110 1.34 9.92 13.55
N ASN A 111 0.17 10.50 13.39
CA ASN A 111 -0.27 11.60 14.24
C ASN A 111 -1.78 11.58 14.50
N ALA A 112 -2.16 12.12 15.66
CA ALA A 112 -3.52 12.41 16.07
C ALA A 112 -4.50 11.22 15.98
N PHE A 113 -4.03 10.04 16.35
CA PHE A 113 -4.88 8.91 16.74
C PHE A 113 -5.35 9.08 18.20
N GLY A 114 -6.31 8.27 18.63
CA GLY A 114 -6.76 8.26 20.03
C GLY A 114 -5.62 7.97 21.01
N THR A 115 -5.83 8.28 22.26
CA THR A 115 -4.83 8.16 23.32
C THR A 115 -4.24 6.74 23.37
N ASN A 116 -2.91 6.64 23.31
CA ASN A 116 -2.15 5.37 23.33
C ASN A 116 -2.48 4.38 22.22
N SER A 117 -2.93 4.85 21.07
CA SER A 117 -3.44 4.00 19.97
C SER A 117 -2.69 4.21 18.65
N PHE A 118 -1.39 4.47 18.70
CA PHE A 118 -0.60 4.74 17.50
C PHE A 118 -0.32 3.47 16.69
N PRO A 119 -0.70 3.44 15.41
CA PRO A 119 -0.28 2.38 14.50
C PRO A 119 1.25 2.29 14.42
N SER A 120 1.78 1.07 14.42
CA SER A 120 3.23 0.83 14.30
C SER A 120 3.62 0.31 12.91
N ALA A 121 2.74 -0.46 12.31
CA ALA A 121 2.90 -1.06 10.98
C ALA A 121 1.53 -1.43 10.42
N ALA A 122 1.51 -1.97 9.21
CA ALA A 122 0.33 -2.62 8.66
C ALA A 122 0.73 -3.83 7.82
N TYR A 123 -0.22 -4.71 7.57
CA TYR A 123 -0.06 -5.82 6.65
C TYR A 123 -1.13 -5.78 5.57
N ILE A 124 -0.81 -6.37 4.42
CA ILE A 124 -1.74 -6.62 3.32
C ILE A 124 -2.02 -8.12 3.31
N ALA A 125 -3.26 -8.49 3.60
CA ALA A 125 -3.66 -9.90 3.59
C ALA A 125 -3.72 -10.45 2.16
N THR A 126 -3.53 -11.76 2.03
CA THR A 126 -3.65 -12.46 0.75
C THR A 126 -5.04 -12.29 0.14
N GLY A 127 -5.09 -12.04 -1.16
CA GLY A 127 -6.36 -11.80 -1.88
C GLY A 127 -7.06 -10.48 -1.54
N GLY A 128 -6.42 -9.60 -0.75
CA GLY A 128 -7.01 -8.33 -0.31
C GLY A 128 -6.68 -7.16 -1.23
N ASP A 129 -7.53 -6.14 -1.18
CA ASP A 129 -7.39 -4.85 -1.87
C ASP A 129 -7.12 -3.69 -0.90
N ARG A 130 -6.62 -4.03 0.29
CA ARG A 130 -6.46 -3.11 1.42
C ARG A 130 -5.31 -3.52 2.32
N PHE A 131 -4.80 -2.57 3.10
CA PHE A 131 -3.93 -2.88 4.22
C PHE A 131 -4.60 -2.61 5.56
N GLN A 132 -4.22 -3.37 6.57
CA GLN A 132 -4.76 -3.26 7.92
C GLN A 132 -3.69 -2.75 8.87
N PRO A 133 -3.84 -1.51 9.38
CA PRO A 133 -2.97 -0.98 10.44
C PRO A 133 -3.04 -1.83 11.71
N ILE A 134 -1.89 -2.02 12.30
CA ILE A 134 -1.72 -2.72 13.58
C ILE A 134 -0.96 -1.82 14.56
N LYS A 135 -1.26 -1.98 15.83
CA LYS A 135 -0.57 -1.29 16.93
C LYS A 135 0.11 -2.28 17.85
N LEU A 136 1.19 -1.87 18.47
CA LEU A 136 1.81 -2.64 19.54
C LEU A 136 0.88 -2.68 20.77
N PRO A 137 0.91 -3.76 21.56
CA PRO A 137 0.19 -3.81 22.83
C PRO A 137 0.63 -2.66 23.74
N SER A 138 -0.30 -2.10 24.49
CA SER A 138 -0.09 -0.91 25.34
C SER A 138 0.78 -1.16 26.57
N SER A 139 1.18 -2.38 26.86
CA SER A 139 2.07 -2.73 27.97
C SER A 139 3.44 -3.12 27.43
N ASP A 140 4.47 -2.45 27.84
CA ASP A 140 5.92 -2.69 27.69
C ASP A 140 6.47 -3.38 26.39
N GLY A 141 5.61 -3.68 25.43
CA GLY A 141 5.96 -4.26 24.13
C GLY A 141 6.53 -5.69 24.16
N ARG A 142 6.48 -6.36 25.30
CA ARG A 142 7.10 -7.68 25.50
C ARG A 142 6.14 -8.85 25.63
N SER A 143 4.87 -8.59 25.85
CA SER A 143 3.87 -9.65 26.06
C SER A 143 2.59 -9.32 25.32
N GLY A 144 2.36 -10.01 24.23
CA GLY A 144 1.11 -9.93 23.47
C GLY A 144 1.34 -9.82 21.96
N ALA A 145 0.35 -10.27 21.21
CA ALA A 145 0.32 -10.12 19.75
C ALA A 145 0.00 -8.68 19.36
N ASN A 146 0.49 -8.24 18.20
CA ASN A 146 0.03 -7.01 17.58
C ASN A 146 -1.48 -7.04 17.43
N THR A 147 -2.14 -5.95 17.76
CA THR A 147 -3.59 -5.83 17.65
C THR A 147 -3.96 -4.90 16.49
N PRO A 148 -5.06 -5.17 15.78
CA PRO A 148 -5.60 -4.22 14.81
C PRO A 148 -5.87 -2.86 15.44
N VAL A 149 -5.78 -1.80 14.62
CA VAL A 149 -6.35 -0.51 15.00
C VAL A 149 -7.88 -0.62 14.89
N PHE A 150 -8.57 -0.26 15.94
CA PHE A 150 -10.04 -0.28 15.99
C PHE A 150 -10.62 1.11 15.75
N THR A 151 -11.91 1.17 15.44
CA THR A 151 -12.63 2.43 15.28
C THR A 151 -12.60 3.30 16.55
N SER A 152 -12.52 2.68 17.73
CA SER A 152 -12.34 3.37 19.03
C SER A 152 -10.98 4.04 19.20
N ASP A 153 -10.00 3.68 18.36
CA ASP A 153 -8.66 4.27 18.35
C ASP A 153 -8.58 5.52 17.46
N MET A 154 -9.63 5.79 16.68
CA MET A 154 -9.67 6.91 15.77
C MET A 154 -10.08 8.20 16.47
N SER A 155 -9.50 9.29 16.00
CA SER A 155 -9.72 10.62 16.55
C SER A 155 -10.68 11.43 15.67
N ASN A 156 -11.56 12.20 16.30
CA ASN A 156 -12.47 13.13 15.61
C ASN A 156 -11.93 14.56 15.69
N VAL A 157 -10.74 14.77 15.12
CA VAL A 157 -10.10 16.10 15.10
C VAL A 157 -9.67 16.46 13.68
N ASN A 158 -9.48 17.75 13.44
CA ASN A 158 -8.90 18.25 12.19
C ASN A 158 -7.45 17.79 12.10
N PHE A 159 -7.02 17.34 10.91
CA PHE A 159 -5.74 16.68 10.68
C PHE A 159 -5.55 15.42 11.54
N GLY A 160 -6.66 14.74 11.89
CA GLY A 160 -6.68 13.50 12.65
C GLY A 160 -6.30 12.28 11.83
N ASN A 161 -5.92 11.22 12.54
CA ASN A 161 -5.67 9.90 11.97
C ASN A 161 -4.71 9.96 10.78
N ASP A 162 -3.61 10.69 10.95
CA ASP A 162 -2.67 11.00 9.87
C ASP A 162 -1.59 9.93 9.77
N LEU A 163 -1.52 9.32 8.59
CA LEU A 163 -0.52 8.32 8.22
C LEU A 163 0.23 8.76 6.98
N ILE A 164 1.56 8.79 7.05
CA ILE A 164 2.43 8.75 5.88
C ILE A 164 3.03 7.34 5.84
N PHE A 165 2.83 6.66 4.73
CA PHE A 165 3.13 5.24 4.62
C PHE A 165 3.89 4.89 3.35
N ALA A 166 4.61 3.78 3.41
CA ALA A 166 5.14 3.08 2.26
C ALA A 166 5.12 1.56 2.50
N GLY A 167 5.08 0.78 1.43
CA GLY A 167 5.02 -0.66 1.53
C GLY A 167 5.18 -1.38 0.21
N SER A 168 5.11 -2.71 0.25
CA SER A 168 5.14 -3.54 -0.94
C SER A 168 4.35 -4.82 -0.76
N TYR A 169 3.93 -5.39 -1.88
CA TYR A 169 3.22 -6.66 -1.93
C TYR A 169 3.33 -7.31 -3.32
N ILE A 170 2.96 -8.58 -3.40
CA ILE A 170 2.85 -9.32 -4.65
C ILE A 170 1.40 -9.25 -5.12
N PRO A 171 1.10 -8.74 -6.32
CA PRO A 171 -0.25 -8.72 -6.89
C PRO A 171 -0.71 -10.11 -7.34
N SER A 172 -2.01 -10.24 -7.56
CA SER A 172 -2.65 -11.45 -8.13
C SER A 172 -2.34 -11.65 -9.59
#